data_4c1be99e7dd3f6f63ff5fb86f156d688
#
_entry.id   4c1be99e7dd3f6f63ff5fb86f156d688
#
_cell.length_a   1.000
_cell.length_b   1.000
_cell.length_c   1.000
_cell.angle_alpha   90.00
_cell.angle_beta   90.00
_cell.angle_gamma   90.00
#
_symmetry.space_group_name_H-M   'P 1'
#
loop_
_entity.id
_entity.type
_entity.pdbx_description
1 polymer ?
#
loop_
_entity_poly.entity_id
_entity_poly.type
_entity_poly.pdbx_seq_one_letter_code
_entity_poly.pdbx_strand_id
1 'polypeptide(L)'
;MQPSCLLCAVVEAGPGAPERLGAALAAVQIASVLITPAADAVLDAASAKPLVELAQRAGAAALIADDAGLAKALRADGVHLAISMDPAGTYAEARRILGPRAIVGVDAGISRDDAMTLAEAGAEYVAFGAPLDLSDLDKARARRADMIAWWAEIFEVPCVALDVESAEAADALARAGVDFVGVTLPTAEPPAASRDLVAEFAAAISLAEATP
;
A
#
# COMPACT_ATOMS: atom_id res chain seq x y z
N MET A 1 10.71 20.86 4.76
CA MET A 1 10.49 20.22 3.44
C MET A 1 9.50 19.13 3.75
N GLN A 2 8.25 19.24 3.29
CA GLN A 2 7.28 18.16 3.45
C GLN A 2 7.84 16.92 2.76
N PRO A 3 7.70 15.72 3.34
CA PRO A 3 8.09 14.51 2.65
C PRO A 3 7.28 14.41 1.36
N SER A 4 7.95 14.10 0.27
CA SER A 4 7.27 13.90 -1.01
C SER A 4 6.38 12.65 -0.93
N CYS A 5 5.14 12.76 -1.39
CA CYS A 5 4.24 11.63 -1.49
C CYS A 5 4.78 10.63 -2.51
N LEU A 6 4.79 9.34 -2.18
CA LEU A 6 5.36 8.27 -2.99
C LEU A 6 4.28 7.28 -3.46
N LEU A 7 4.58 6.53 -4.51
CA LEU A 7 3.69 5.48 -5.01
C LEU A 7 3.99 4.12 -4.36
N CYS A 8 2.91 3.44 -3.97
CA CYS A 8 2.86 2.02 -3.64
C CYS A 8 2.05 1.31 -4.74
N ALA A 9 2.65 0.40 -5.50
CA ALA A 9 1.89 -0.41 -6.45
C ALA A 9 1.25 -1.60 -5.73
N VAL A 10 -0.04 -1.82 -5.93
CA VAL A 10 -0.75 -3.02 -5.45
C VAL A 10 -0.91 -3.96 -6.65
N VAL A 11 -0.35 -5.16 -6.56
CA VAL A 11 -0.38 -6.16 -7.63
C VAL A 11 -1.00 -7.46 -7.15
N GLU A 12 -2.07 -7.86 -7.81
CA GLU A 12 -2.69 -9.16 -7.63
C GLU A 12 -1.83 -10.22 -8.32
N ALA A 13 -1.38 -11.22 -7.53
CA ALA A 13 -0.56 -12.32 -8.03
C ALA A 13 -1.39 -13.23 -8.95
N GLY A 14 -0.79 -13.68 -10.05
CA GLY A 14 -1.47 -14.56 -11.00
C GLY A 14 -0.92 -14.39 -12.42
N PRO A 15 -1.61 -14.94 -13.42
CA PRO A 15 -1.18 -14.84 -14.82
C PRO A 15 -1.01 -13.39 -15.26
N GLY A 16 0.12 -13.08 -15.91
CA GLY A 16 0.44 -11.73 -16.41
C GLY A 16 0.84 -10.71 -15.32
N ALA A 17 0.86 -11.08 -14.03
CA ALA A 17 1.26 -10.18 -12.96
C ALA A 17 2.71 -9.67 -13.09
N PRO A 18 3.71 -10.50 -13.44
CA PRO A 18 5.07 -10.01 -13.64
C PRO A 18 5.18 -8.99 -14.77
N GLU A 19 4.44 -9.19 -15.86
CA GLU A 19 4.43 -8.28 -17.00
C GLU A 19 3.77 -6.93 -16.65
N ARG A 20 2.66 -6.94 -15.91
CA ARG A 20 1.97 -5.73 -15.42
C ARG A 20 2.87 -4.95 -14.47
N LEU A 21 3.43 -5.65 -13.46
CA LEU A 21 4.34 -5.03 -12.51
C LEU A 21 5.60 -4.49 -13.19
N GLY A 22 6.19 -5.26 -14.12
CA GLY A 22 7.36 -4.82 -14.89
C GLY A 22 7.10 -3.55 -15.69
N ALA A 23 5.93 -3.43 -16.33
CA ALA A 23 5.53 -2.25 -17.06
C ALA A 23 5.36 -1.02 -16.14
N ALA A 24 4.78 -1.20 -14.95
CA ALA A 24 4.62 -0.14 -13.95
C ALA A 24 5.98 0.34 -13.40
N LEU A 25 6.85 -0.58 -12.99
CA LEU A 25 8.19 -0.28 -12.45
C LEU A 25 9.13 0.38 -13.48
N ALA A 26 8.93 0.11 -14.77
CA ALA A 26 9.71 0.74 -15.84
C ALA A 26 9.24 2.18 -16.17
N ALA A 27 8.04 2.55 -15.78
CA ALA A 27 7.44 3.84 -16.10
C ALA A 27 7.81 4.95 -15.13
N VAL A 28 7.75 4.65 -13.83
CA VAL A 28 7.95 5.62 -12.74
C VAL A 28 8.67 4.98 -11.57
N GLN A 29 9.20 5.81 -10.68
CA GLN A 29 9.73 5.32 -9.41
C GLN A 29 8.58 4.88 -8.51
N ILE A 30 8.59 3.63 -8.09
CA ILE A 30 7.66 3.04 -7.12
C ILE A 30 8.46 2.71 -5.85
N ALA A 31 7.99 3.19 -4.71
CA ALA A 31 8.69 3.01 -3.44
C ALA A 31 8.46 1.61 -2.84
N SER A 32 7.24 1.09 -2.99
CA SER A 32 6.89 -0.23 -2.48
C SER A 32 5.88 -0.95 -3.40
N VAL A 33 5.88 -2.26 -3.31
CA VAL A 33 4.95 -3.14 -4.04
C VAL A 33 4.25 -4.03 -3.03
N LEU A 34 2.93 -3.89 -2.91
CA LEU A 34 2.07 -4.77 -2.13
C LEU A 34 1.58 -5.90 -3.04
N ILE A 35 1.95 -7.12 -2.72
CA ILE A 35 1.59 -8.33 -3.44
C ILE A 35 0.41 -8.99 -2.74
N THR A 36 -0.73 -9.02 -3.41
CA THR A 36 -2.00 -9.58 -2.89
C THR A 36 -2.33 -10.90 -3.56
N PRO A 37 -3.13 -11.78 -2.92
CA PRO A 37 -3.68 -12.93 -3.59
C PRO A 37 -4.64 -12.51 -4.72
N ALA A 38 -4.81 -13.38 -5.71
CA ALA A 38 -5.92 -13.26 -6.65
C ALA A 38 -7.26 -13.48 -5.92
N ALA A 39 -8.34 -12.96 -6.49
CA ALA A 39 -9.68 -13.18 -5.95
C ALA A 39 -9.92 -14.70 -5.76
N ASP A 40 -10.46 -15.08 -4.60
CA ASP A 40 -10.76 -16.46 -4.22
C ASP A 40 -9.55 -17.43 -4.20
N ALA A 41 -8.31 -16.91 -4.18
CA ALA A 41 -7.09 -17.68 -4.12
C ALA A 41 -6.30 -17.41 -2.83
N VAL A 42 -5.41 -18.35 -2.51
CA VAL A 42 -4.39 -18.15 -1.46
C VAL A 42 -3.09 -17.78 -2.15
N LEU A 43 -2.41 -16.76 -1.64
CA LEU A 43 -1.10 -16.38 -2.15
C LEU A 43 -0.08 -17.46 -1.82
N ASP A 44 0.59 -17.98 -2.82
CA ASP A 44 1.61 -19.00 -2.66
C ASP A 44 3.00 -18.53 -3.10
N ALA A 45 4.02 -19.30 -2.75
CA ALA A 45 5.40 -18.96 -3.07
C ALA A 45 5.69 -18.94 -4.58
N ALA A 46 4.98 -19.75 -5.38
CA ALA A 46 5.24 -19.84 -6.82
C ALA A 46 4.75 -18.57 -7.54
N SER A 47 3.60 -18.05 -7.16
CA SER A 47 3.02 -16.84 -7.74
C SER A 47 3.64 -15.55 -7.17
N ALA A 48 4.00 -15.53 -5.87
CA ALA A 48 4.54 -14.33 -5.23
C ALA A 48 6.04 -14.10 -5.50
N LYS A 49 6.86 -15.16 -5.55
CA LYS A 49 8.32 -15.03 -5.68
C LYS A 49 8.78 -14.20 -6.88
N PRO A 50 8.27 -14.38 -8.11
CA PRO A 50 8.68 -13.55 -9.24
C PRO A 50 8.40 -12.05 -9.03
N LEU A 51 7.31 -11.72 -8.33
CA LEU A 51 6.92 -10.34 -8.03
C LEU A 51 7.83 -9.72 -6.98
N VAL A 52 8.17 -10.46 -5.91
CA VAL A 52 9.15 -10.03 -4.90
C VAL A 52 10.50 -9.72 -5.55
N GLU A 53 11.03 -10.65 -6.34
CA GLU A 53 12.31 -10.46 -7.03
C GLU A 53 12.28 -9.29 -8.02
N LEU A 54 11.16 -9.06 -8.69
CA LEU A 54 11.01 -7.96 -9.63
C LEU A 54 10.99 -6.61 -8.92
N ALA A 55 10.20 -6.48 -7.83
CA ALA A 55 10.15 -5.29 -7.01
C ALA A 55 11.53 -4.93 -6.43
N GLN A 56 12.20 -5.89 -5.79
CA GLN A 56 13.52 -5.68 -5.18
C GLN A 56 14.59 -5.32 -6.20
N ARG A 57 14.58 -5.92 -7.40
CA ARG A 57 15.51 -5.52 -8.48
C ARG A 57 15.29 -4.10 -8.97
N ALA A 58 14.07 -3.60 -8.89
CA ALA A 58 13.74 -2.21 -9.23
C ALA A 58 14.02 -1.22 -8.08
N GLY A 59 14.44 -1.71 -6.91
CA GLY A 59 14.70 -0.88 -5.73
C GLY A 59 13.43 -0.53 -4.94
N ALA A 60 12.30 -1.19 -5.21
CA ALA A 60 11.06 -1.05 -4.46
C ALA A 60 11.00 -2.10 -3.33
N ALA A 61 10.48 -1.72 -2.16
CA ALA A 61 10.22 -2.65 -1.08
C ALA A 61 9.10 -3.62 -1.45
N ALA A 62 9.34 -4.93 -1.32
CA ALA A 62 8.33 -5.96 -1.59
C ALA A 62 7.59 -6.35 -0.31
N LEU A 63 6.29 -6.15 -0.27
CA LEU A 63 5.42 -6.47 0.85
C LEU A 63 4.44 -7.57 0.46
N ILE A 64 4.27 -8.57 1.33
CA ILE A 64 3.28 -9.65 1.16
C ILE A 64 2.01 -9.28 1.95
N ALA A 65 0.85 -9.46 1.36
CA ALA A 65 -0.41 -9.28 2.07
C ALA A 65 -0.65 -10.44 3.04
N ASP A 66 -0.94 -10.14 4.32
CA ASP A 66 -1.45 -11.00 5.39
C ASP A 66 -0.65 -12.26 5.76
N ASP A 67 0.48 -12.54 5.11
CA ASP A 67 1.26 -13.74 5.38
C ASP A 67 2.73 -13.43 5.73
N ALA A 68 2.98 -13.23 7.02
CA ALA A 68 4.34 -12.99 7.54
C ALA A 68 5.26 -14.22 7.36
N GLY A 69 4.71 -15.43 7.35
CA GLY A 69 5.45 -16.67 7.11
C GLY A 69 5.97 -16.74 5.67
N LEU A 70 5.08 -16.47 4.70
CA LEU A 70 5.43 -16.39 3.28
C LEU A 70 6.42 -15.25 3.02
N ALA A 71 6.20 -14.06 3.59
CA ALA A 71 7.12 -12.93 3.48
C ALA A 71 8.54 -13.33 3.92
N LYS A 72 8.67 -13.99 5.07
CA LYS A 72 9.94 -14.50 5.58
C LYS A 72 10.57 -15.55 4.66
N ALA A 73 9.78 -16.50 4.18
CA ALA A 73 10.26 -17.58 3.31
C ALA A 73 10.79 -17.05 1.97
N LEU A 74 10.14 -16.03 1.41
CA LEU A 74 10.51 -15.39 0.15
C LEU A 74 11.58 -14.30 0.32
N ARG A 75 11.95 -13.94 1.55
CA ARG A 75 12.82 -12.80 1.86
C ARG A 75 12.27 -11.48 1.30
N ALA A 76 10.95 -11.33 1.36
CA ALA A 76 10.32 -10.05 1.10
C ALA A 76 10.74 -9.03 2.17
N ASP A 77 10.61 -7.75 1.89
CA ASP A 77 11.03 -6.68 2.80
C ASP A 77 10.09 -6.54 3.99
N GLY A 78 8.86 -7.06 3.86
CA GLY A 78 7.89 -7.05 4.94
C GLY A 78 6.53 -7.62 4.59
N VAL A 79 5.56 -7.26 5.42
CA VAL A 79 4.16 -7.66 5.34
C VAL A 79 3.25 -6.44 5.48
N HIS A 80 2.14 -6.45 4.76
CA HIS A 80 1.00 -5.58 5.00
C HIS A 80 -0.14 -6.41 5.57
N LEU A 81 -0.65 -6.02 6.73
CA LEU A 81 -1.73 -6.68 7.43
C LEU A 81 -3.03 -5.94 7.17
N ALA A 82 -4.02 -6.64 6.64
CA ALA A 82 -5.36 -6.10 6.44
C ALA A 82 -6.07 -5.81 7.76
N ILE A 83 -7.15 -5.04 7.68
CA ILE A 83 -8.00 -4.74 8.84
C ILE A 83 -8.45 -6.02 9.53
N SER A 84 -8.35 -6.07 10.84
CA SER A 84 -8.72 -7.23 11.65
C SER A 84 -9.45 -6.82 12.93
N MET A 85 -10.06 -7.78 13.61
CA MET A 85 -10.73 -7.55 14.90
C MET A 85 -9.73 -7.37 16.07
N ASP A 86 -8.49 -7.80 15.88
CA ASP A 86 -7.38 -7.62 16.84
C ASP A 86 -6.12 -7.19 16.09
N PRO A 87 -6.04 -5.93 15.65
CA PRO A 87 -4.92 -5.45 14.86
C PRO A 87 -3.60 -5.46 15.65
N ALA A 88 -3.65 -5.19 16.96
CA ALA A 88 -2.45 -5.20 17.81
C ALA A 88 -1.88 -6.61 17.98
N GLY A 89 -2.73 -7.61 18.19
CA GLY A 89 -2.32 -9.01 18.28
C GLY A 89 -1.78 -9.53 16.94
N THR A 90 -2.44 -9.20 15.84
CA THR A 90 -1.98 -9.55 14.49
C THR A 90 -0.62 -8.92 14.18
N TYR A 91 -0.43 -7.65 14.52
CA TYR A 91 0.86 -6.96 14.39
C TYR A 91 1.95 -7.64 15.22
N ALA A 92 1.69 -7.92 16.50
CA ALA A 92 2.67 -8.54 17.41
C ALA A 92 3.12 -9.91 16.89
N GLU A 93 2.22 -10.71 16.36
CA GLU A 93 2.54 -12.02 15.78
C GLU A 93 3.38 -11.88 14.49
N ALA A 94 3.03 -10.98 13.58
CA ALA A 94 3.82 -10.73 12.38
C ALA A 94 5.23 -10.25 12.74
N ARG A 95 5.36 -9.34 13.69
CA ARG A 95 6.64 -8.84 14.21
C ARG A 95 7.48 -9.96 14.81
N ARG A 96 6.88 -10.87 15.56
CA ARG A 96 7.57 -12.05 16.14
C ARG A 96 8.12 -12.98 15.04
N ILE A 97 7.38 -13.17 13.95
CA ILE A 97 7.79 -14.03 12.82
C ILE A 97 8.93 -13.38 12.03
N LEU A 98 8.78 -12.10 11.68
CA LEU A 98 9.69 -11.39 10.77
C LEU A 98 10.92 -10.80 11.46
N GLY A 99 10.79 -10.46 12.74
CA GLY A 99 11.86 -9.81 13.53
C GLY A 99 11.88 -8.28 13.33
N PRO A 100 12.83 -7.59 13.97
CA PRO A 100 12.78 -6.13 14.18
C PRO A 100 13.17 -5.29 12.95
N ARG A 101 13.65 -5.89 11.87
CA ARG A 101 14.13 -5.16 10.69
C ARG A 101 13.19 -5.20 9.49
N ALA A 102 12.16 -6.01 9.57
CA ALA A 102 11.18 -6.12 8.50
C ALA A 102 10.15 -4.98 8.59
N ILE A 103 9.60 -4.60 7.47
CA ILE A 103 8.48 -3.67 7.40
C ILE A 103 7.20 -4.43 7.81
N VAL A 104 6.50 -3.95 8.82
CA VAL A 104 5.17 -4.45 9.19
C VAL A 104 4.21 -3.27 9.19
N GLY A 105 3.47 -3.13 8.11
CA GLY A 105 2.41 -2.15 7.98
C GLY A 105 1.05 -2.76 8.29
N VAL A 106 0.11 -1.95 8.77
CA VAL A 106 -1.22 -2.42 9.17
C VAL A 106 -2.30 -1.47 8.68
N ASP A 107 -3.37 -2.01 8.12
CA ASP A 107 -4.57 -1.24 7.82
C ASP A 107 -5.38 -1.02 9.11
N ALA A 108 -5.50 0.24 9.51
CA ALA A 108 -6.31 0.68 10.64
C ALA A 108 -7.76 1.04 10.23
N GLY A 109 -8.09 0.91 8.95
CA GLY A 109 -9.40 1.29 8.42
C GLY A 109 -9.72 2.75 8.69
N ILE A 110 -10.77 2.97 9.51
CA ILE A 110 -11.21 4.31 9.93
C ILE A 110 -11.15 4.49 11.46
N SER A 111 -10.39 3.64 12.15
CA SER A 111 -10.25 3.67 13.60
C SER A 111 -9.02 4.48 14.02
N ARG A 112 -9.26 5.62 14.67
CA ARG A 112 -8.17 6.43 15.25
C ARG A 112 -7.45 5.71 16.39
N ASP A 113 -8.20 4.98 17.20
CA ASP A 113 -7.67 4.24 18.35
C ASP A 113 -6.73 3.12 17.91
N ASP A 114 -7.13 2.34 16.89
CA ASP A 114 -6.28 1.29 16.33
C ASP A 114 -5.03 1.88 15.68
N ALA A 115 -5.17 2.98 14.90
CA ALA A 115 -4.03 3.63 14.27
C ALA A 115 -2.99 4.10 15.30
N MET A 116 -3.44 4.74 16.40
CA MET A 116 -2.56 5.17 17.48
C MET A 116 -1.90 3.98 18.19
N THR A 117 -2.68 2.95 18.52
CA THR A 117 -2.17 1.74 19.17
C THR A 117 -1.10 1.05 18.34
N LEU A 118 -1.31 0.96 17.02
CA LEU A 118 -0.35 0.35 16.08
C LEU A 118 0.94 1.17 15.97
N ALA A 119 0.82 2.50 15.89
CA ALA A 119 1.98 3.39 15.86
C ALA A 119 2.80 3.29 17.17
N GLU A 120 2.14 3.27 18.32
CA GLU A 120 2.80 3.08 19.63
C GLU A 120 3.46 1.69 19.76
N ALA A 121 2.87 0.67 19.12
CA ALA A 121 3.47 -0.67 19.05
C ALA A 121 4.68 -0.75 18.12
N GLY A 122 4.93 0.28 17.29
CA GLY A 122 6.08 0.39 16.40
C GLY A 122 5.84 -0.12 14.98
N ALA A 123 4.61 -0.01 14.46
CA ALA A 123 4.33 -0.25 13.06
C ALA A 123 5.13 0.74 12.18
N GLU A 124 5.73 0.24 11.09
CA GLU A 124 6.51 1.09 10.18
C GLU A 124 5.62 2.04 9.36
N TYR A 125 4.35 1.69 9.17
CA TYR A 125 3.32 2.59 8.64
C TYR A 125 1.93 2.11 9.06
N VAL A 126 0.97 3.02 9.02
CA VAL A 126 -0.45 2.69 9.09
C VAL A 126 -1.10 2.94 7.74
N ALA A 127 -2.06 2.11 7.34
CA ALA A 127 -2.82 2.32 6.12
C ALA A 127 -4.27 2.71 6.45
N PHE A 128 -4.84 3.50 5.57
CA PHE A 128 -6.23 3.91 5.60
C PHE A 128 -6.88 3.54 4.25
N GLY A 129 -7.60 2.42 4.23
CA GLY A 129 -8.39 1.97 3.10
C GLY A 129 -9.78 2.60 3.07
N ALA A 130 -10.43 2.57 1.91
CA ALA A 130 -11.86 2.83 1.81
C ALA A 130 -12.58 1.47 1.74
N PRO A 131 -13.26 1.03 2.82
CA PRO A 131 -13.95 -0.26 2.81
C PRO A 131 -14.96 -0.35 1.67
N LEU A 132 -14.78 -1.35 0.79
CA LEU A 132 -15.60 -1.54 -0.42
C LEU A 132 -17.02 -2.04 -0.13
N ASP A 133 -17.29 -2.50 1.08
CA ASP A 133 -18.58 -3.02 1.54
C ASP A 133 -19.54 -1.93 2.06
N LEU A 134 -19.10 -0.68 2.09
CA LEU A 134 -19.95 0.42 2.50
C LEU A 134 -20.91 0.81 1.39
N SER A 135 -22.17 0.92 1.74
CA SER A 135 -23.26 1.35 0.83
C SER A 135 -23.10 2.79 0.31
N ASP A 136 -22.13 3.54 0.82
CA ASP A 136 -21.85 4.93 0.48
C ASP A 136 -20.32 5.13 0.37
N LEU A 137 -19.79 4.85 -0.84
CA LEU A 137 -18.35 4.96 -1.14
C LEU A 137 -17.85 6.39 -1.01
N ASP A 138 -18.66 7.40 -1.33
CA ASP A 138 -18.23 8.79 -1.24
C ASP A 138 -18.01 9.20 0.22
N LYS A 139 -18.83 8.69 1.12
CA LYS A 139 -18.62 8.86 2.57
C LYS A 139 -17.39 8.14 3.09
N ALA A 140 -17.11 6.93 2.58
CA ALA A 140 -15.91 6.18 2.95
C ALA A 140 -14.64 6.93 2.51
N ARG A 141 -14.63 7.44 1.28
CA ARG A 141 -13.54 8.26 0.72
C ARG A 141 -13.32 9.55 1.51
N ALA A 142 -14.40 10.27 1.83
CA ALA A 142 -14.33 11.48 2.66
C ALA A 142 -13.74 11.17 4.05
N ARG A 143 -14.16 10.10 4.69
CA ARG A 143 -13.61 9.66 5.98
C ARG A 143 -12.13 9.29 5.89
N ARG A 144 -11.71 8.61 4.84
CA ARG A 144 -10.29 8.31 4.60
C ARG A 144 -9.47 9.59 4.51
N ALA A 145 -9.94 10.58 3.74
CA ALA A 145 -9.27 11.88 3.61
C ALA A 145 -9.17 12.62 4.96
N ASP A 146 -10.24 12.63 5.75
CA ASP A 146 -10.24 13.21 7.11
C ASP A 146 -9.27 12.49 8.05
N MET A 147 -9.15 11.17 7.96
CA MET A 147 -8.22 10.36 8.75
C MET A 147 -6.78 10.69 8.39
N ILE A 148 -6.46 10.78 7.10
CA ILE A 148 -5.13 11.10 6.60
C ILE A 148 -4.73 12.52 7.01
N ALA A 149 -5.59 13.52 6.82
CA ALA A 149 -5.31 14.90 7.21
C ALA A 149 -5.04 15.02 8.72
N TRP A 150 -5.88 14.35 9.53
CA TRP A 150 -5.67 14.31 10.98
C TRP A 150 -4.36 13.61 11.36
N TRP A 151 -4.03 12.49 10.70
CA TRP A 151 -2.81 11.71 10.98
C TRP A 151 -1.56 12.52 10.64
N ALA A 152 -1.50 13.08 9.45
CA ALA A 152 -0.37 13.85 8.95
C ALA A 152 -0.05 15.12 9.78
N GLU A 153 -1.06 15.66 10.48
CA GLU A 153 -0.87 16.82 11.37
C GLU A 153 -0.23 16.45 12.71
N ILE A 154 -0.43 15.20 13.20
CA ILE A 154 -0.13 14.84 14.59
C ILE A 154 0.98 13.79 14.70
N PHE A 155 1.11 12.89 13.72
CA PHE A 155 1.98 11.72 13.82
C PHE A 155 3.13 11.77 12.82
N GLU A 156 4.29 11.23 13.25
CA GLU A 156 5.48 11.07 12.39
C GLU A 156 5.53 9.70 11.69
N VAL A 157 4.72 8.73 12.16
CA VAL A 157 4.62 7.40 11.52
C VAL A 157 3.96 7.56 10.17
N PRO A 158 4.60 7.09 9.08
CA PRO A 158 4.06 7.26 7.73
C PRO A 158 2.67 6.67 7.56
N CYS A 159 1.84 7.28 6.72
CA CYS A 159 0.54 6.74 6.35
C CYS A 159 0.42 6.42 4.87
N VAL A 160 -0.37 5.40 4.57
CA VAL A 160 -0.65 4.92 3.21
C VAL A 160 -2.15 5.02 2.92
N ALA A 161 -2.53 5.67 1.83
CA ALA A 161 -3.89 5.58 1.31
C ALA A 161 -3.99 4.38 0.36
N LEU A 162 -4.81 3.40 0.70
CA LEU A 162 -5.15 2.28 -0.19
C LEU A 162 -6.47 2.56 -0.94
N ASP A 163 -6.73 1.78 -1.97
CA ASP A 163 -7.97 1.85 -2.78
C ASP A 163 -8.25 3.25 -3.35
N VAL A 164 -7.19 3.91 -3.82
CA VAL A 164 -7.29 5.24 -4.41
C VAL A 164 -7.84 5.12 -5.84
N GLU A 165 -8.98 5.72 -6.06
CA GLU A 165 -9.82 5.49 -7.24
C GLU A 165 -9.42 6.26 -8.49
N SER A 166 -8.69 7.37 -8.34
CA SER A 166 -8.29 8.21 -9.48
C SER A 166 -7.06 9.08 -9.17
N ALA A 167 -6.46 9.62 -10.21
CA ALA A 167 -5.34 10.55 -10.09
C ALA A 167 -5.73 11.86 -9.37
N GLU A 168 -6.97 12.34 -9.55
CA GLU A 168 -7.49 13.50 -8.82
C GLU A 168 -7.61 13.22 -7.32
N ALA A 169 -8.06 12.01 -6.96
CA ALA A 169 -8.10 11.59 -5.57
C ALA A 169 -6.68 11.48 -4.97
N ALA A 170 -5.71 11.00 -5.77
CA ALA A 170 -4.32 10.93 -5.36
C ALA A 170 -3.72 12.33 -5.10
N ASP A 171 -3.97 13.31 -5.98
CA ASP A 171 -3.57 14.72 -5.78
C ASP A 171 -4.19 15.29 -4.49
N ALA A 172 -5.48 15.08 -4.27
CA ALA A 172 -6.15 15.56 -3.06
C ALA A 172 -5.59 14.94 -1.78
N LEU A 173 -5.29 13.64 -1.77
CA LEU A 173 -4.70 12.94 -0.64
C LEU A 173 -3.24 13.35 -0.38
N ALA A 174 -2.46 13.59 -1.45
CA ALA A 174 -1.11 14.12 -1.33
C ALA A 174 -1.10 15.51 -0.70
N ARG A 175 -2.04 16.39 -1.09
CA ARG A 175 -2.23 17.71 -0.43
C ARG A 175 -2.69 17.59 1.02
N ALA A 176 -3.41 16.53 1.37
CA ALA A 176 -3.80 16.25 2.74
C ALA A 176 -2.66 15.69 3.60
N GLY A 177 -1.50 15.39 3.00
CA GLY A 177 -0.29 14.97 3.71
C GLY A 177 -0.08 13.46 3.78
N VAL A 178 -0.71 12.67 2.89
CA VAL A 178 -0.40 11.23 2.82
C VAL A 178 1.04 11.01 2.35
N ASP A 179 1.74 10.05 2.97
CA ASP A 179 3.11 9.72 2.58
C ASP A 179 3.17 8.77 1.37
N PHE A 180 2.18 7.87 1.24
CA PHE A 180 2.12 6.92 0.14
C PHE A 180 0.69 6.78 -0.41
N VAL A 181 0.59 6.75 -1.74
CA VAL A 181 -0.65 6.44 -2.46
C VAL A 181 -0.56 5.06 -3.08
N GLY A 182 -1.51 4.19 -2.72
CA GLY A 182 -1.66 2.84 -3.27
C GLY A 182 -2.39 2.85 -4.61
N VAL A 183 -1.73 2.34 -5.65
CA VAL A 183 -2.28 2.21 -7.01
C VAL A 183 -2.46 0.74 -7.35
N THR A 184 -3.71 0.28 -7.48
CA THR A 184 -4.01 -1.10 -7.82
C THR A 184 -3.85 -1.31 -9.33
N LEU A 185 -2.93 -2.21 -9.71
CA LEU A 185 -2.66 -2.51 -11.12
C LEU A 185 -3.81 -3.35 -11.72
N PRO A 186 -4.37 -2.95 -12.88
CA PRO A 186 -5.51 -3.63 -13.49
C PRO A 186 -5.15 -5.06 -13.92
N THR A 187 -6.01 -6.03 -13.59
CA THR A 187 -5.76 -7.46 -13.86
C THR A 187 -6.24 -7.92 -15.24
N ALA A 188 -7.31 -7.33 -15.74
CA ALA A 188 -7.96 -7.72 -17.01
C ALA A 188 -7.40 -7.01 -18.24
N GLU A 189 -6.47 -6.06 -18.06
CA GLU A 189 -5.96 -5.19 -19.11
C GLU A 189 -4.51 -5.54 -19.50
N PRO A 190 -4.05 -5.11 -20.68
CA PRO A 190 -2.66 -5.35 -21.09
C PRO A 190 -1.67 -4.57 -20.19
N PRO A 191 -0.40 -5.01 -20.09
CA PRO A 191 0.62 -4.37 -19.25
C PRO A 191 0.80 -2.85 -19.48
N ALA A 192 0.51 -2.37 -20.70
CA ALA A 192 0.54 -0.95 -21.01
C ALA A 192 -0.43 -0.12 -20.14
N ALA A 193 -1.58 -0.67 -19.78
CA ALA A 193 -2.54 0.02 -18.90
C ALA A 193 -1.96 0.25 -17.50
N SER A 194 -1.22 -0.71 -16.96
CA SER A 194 -0.52 -0.53 -15.66
C SER A 194 0.53 0.56 -15.74
N ARG A 195 1.30 0.62 -16.85
CA ARG A 195 2.26 1.69 -17.12
C ARG A 195 1.60 3.06 -17.13
N ASP A 196 0.52 3.21 -17.89
CA ASP A 196 -0.15 4.48 -18.11
C ASP A 196 -0.83 4.95 -16.81
N LEU A 197 -1.43 4.04 -16.06
CA LEU A 197 -2.06 4.33 -14.76
C LEU A 197 -1.05 4.86 -13.74
N VAL A 198 0.08 4.18 -13.53
CA VAL A 198 1.08 4.66 -12.54
C VAL A 198 1.71 5.99 -12.98
N ALA A 199 1.86 6.23 -14.28
CA ALA A 199 2.36 7.51 -14.80
C ALA A 199 1.38 8.66 -14.53
N GLU A 200 0.07 8.42 -14.69
CA GLU A 200 -0.98 9.37 -14.38
C GLU A 200 -1.00 9.74 -12.89
N PHE A 201 -0.94 8.74 -12.01
CA PHE A 201 -0.89 8.95 -10.56
C PHE A 201 0.40 9.68 -10.13
N ALA A 202 1.56 9.30 -10.67
CA ALA A 202 2.82 9.98 -10.38
C ALA A 202 2.78 11.45 -10.79
N ALA A 203 2.20 11.78 -11.94
CA ALA A 203 2.04 13.16 -12.38
C ALA A 203 1.13 13.94 -11.45
N ALA A 204 0.02 13.35 -10.97
CA ALA A 204 -0.92 14.01 -10.07
C ALA A 204 -0.30 14.33 -8.71
N ILE A 205 0.40 13.38 -8.06
CA ILE A 205 1.05 13.63 -6.76
C ILE A 205 2.20 14.64 -6.87
N SER A 206 2.93 14.67 -7.99
CA SER A 206 3.98 15.68 -8.22
C SER A 206 3.43 17.09 -8.38
N LEU A 207 2.21 17.24 -8.91
CA LEU A 207 1.53 18.53 -9.01
C LEU A 207 1.09 19.04 -7.63
N ALA A 208 0.68 18.15 -6.73
CA ALA A 208 0.32 18.49 -5.36
C ALA A 208 1.50 19.15 -4.62
N GLU A 209 2.73 18.67 -4.85
CA GLU A 209 3.95 19.17 -4.22
C GLU A 209 4.38 20.55 -4.78
N ALA A 210 4.08 20.80 -6.05
CA ALA A 210 4.48 22.05 -6.72
C ALA A 210 3.60 23.26 -6.41
N THR A 211 2.43 23.03 -5.79
CA THR A 211 1.44 24.10 -5.52
C THR A 211 1.26 24.25 -4.00
N PRO A 212 1.79 25.33 -3.40
CA PRO A 212 1.67 25.61 -1.97
C PRO A 212 0.24 25.99 -1.55
#